data_69394cc100c29aef83033edbbd2e435c
#
_entry.id   69394cc100c29aef83033edbbd2e435c
#
_cell.length_a   1.000
_cell.length_b   1.000
_cell.length_c   1.000
_cell.angle_alpha   90.00
_cell.angle_beta   90.00
_cell.angle_gamma   90.00
#
_symmetry.space_group_name_H-M   'P 1'
#
loop_
_entity.id
_entity.type
_entity.pdbx_description
1 polymer ?
#
loop_
_entity_poly.entity_id
_entity_poly.type
_entity_poly.pdbx_seq_one_letter_code
_entity_poly.pdbx_strand_id
1 'polypeptide(L)'
;MDINEATAKAIAAERSAAGLTIKELSEKSGVPERTLIRMLKNERDIKVTQIAQLAEVFGINPHELIEEAEKFIARAARNEARERESQITDDLIDRIAAHPEDYDVAANRNSNARLEAETPDD
;
A
#
# COMPACT_ATOMS: atom_id res chain seq x y z
N MET A 1 8.38 -0.41 1.17
CA MET A 1 8.23 1.01 0.76
C MET A 1 8.77 1.89 1.86
N ASP A 2 9.71 2.75 1.53
CA ASP A 2 10.24 3.70 2.52
C ASP A 2 9.45 5.00 2.50
N ILE A 3 9.74 5.89 3.45
CA ILE A 3 9.00 7.14 3.57
C ILE A 3 9.25 8.08 2.38
N ASN A 4 10.41 8.03 1.76
CA ASN A 4 10.69 8.87 0.61
C ASN A 4 9.83 8.47 -0.60
N GLU A 5 9.77 7.18 -0.89
CA GLU A 5 8.93 6.64 -1.95
C GLU A 5 7.45 6.92 -1.68
N ALA A 6 7.02 6.72 -0.44
CA ALA A 6 5.64 6.97 -0.04
C ALA A 6 5.28 8.46 -0.17
N THR A 7 6.21 9.35 0.18
CA THR A 7 5.99 10.78 0.03
C THR A 7 5.90 11.18 -1.44
N ALA A 8 6.72 10.56 -2.30
CA ALA A 8 6.63 10.78 -3.74
C ALA A 8 5.25 10.37 -4.27
N LYS A 9 4.71 9.26 -3.81
CA LYS A 9 3.37 8.79 -4.19
C LYS A 9 2.28 9.74 -3.69
N ALA A 10 2.43 10.26 -2.48
CA ALA A 10 1.49 11.23 -1.93
C ALA A 10 1.47 12.53 -2.76
N ILE A 11 2.64 13.02 -3.15
CA ILE A 11 2.76 14.19 -4.00
C ILE A 11 2.11 13.93 -5.36
N ALA A 12 2.36 12.76 -5.94
CA ALA A 12 1.76 12.40 -7.23
C ALA A 12 0.23 12.34 -7.13
N ALA A 13 -0.31 11.80 -6.04
CA ALA A 13 -1.74 11.71 -5.81
C ALA A 13 -2.37 13.11 -5.68
N GLU A 14 -1.76 14.00 -4.91
CA GLU A 14 -2.24 15.37 -4.74
C GLU A 14 -2.17 16.16 -6.04
N ARG A 15 -1.08 16.00 -6.79
CA ARG A 15 -0.94 16.64 -8.10
C ARG A 15 -2.05 16.21 -9.05
N SER A 16 -2.33 14.92 -9.08
CA SER A 16 -3.37 14.36 -9.92
C SER A 16 -4.75 14.86 -9.51
N ALA A 17 -5.02 14.87 -8.21
CA ALA A 17 -6.29 15.38 -7.67
C ALA A 17 -6.49 16.86 -7.98
N ALA A 18 -5.41 17.64 -7.96
CA ALA A 18 -5.46 19.06 -8.28
C ALA A 18 -5.50 19.35 -9.79
N GLY A 19 -5.28 18.32 -10.61
CA GLY A 19 -5.28 18.48 -12.05
C GLY A 19 -4.10 19.29 -12.60
N LEU A 20 -2.97 19.27 -11.88
CA LEU A 20 -1.80 20.04 -12.27
C LEU A 20 -0.81 19.21 -13.08
N THR A 21 -0.22 19.83 -14.08
CA THR A 21 0.91 19.23 -14.80
C THR A 21 2.17 19.41 -13.94
N ILE A 22 3.23 18.69 -14.29
CA ILE A 22 4.54 18.86 -13.62
C ILE A 22 5.02 20.29 -13.78
N LYS A 23 4.85 20.86 -14.97
CA LYS A 23 5.25 22.24 -15.23
C LYS A 23 4.49 23.24 -14.36
N GLU A 24 3.18 23.07 -14.27
CA GLU A 24 2.33 23.92 -13.41
C GLU A 24 2.71 23.80 -11.95
N LEU A 25 2.95 22.59 -11.50
CA LEU A 25 3.36 22.35 -10.11
C LEU A 25 4.72 23.00 -9.83
N SER A 26 5.66 22.92 -10.78
CA SER A 26 6.95 23.56 -10.66
C SER A 26 6.80 25.08 -10.54
N GLU A 27 5.99 25.67 -11.40
CA GLU A 27 5.77 27.12 -11.40
C GLU A 27 5.13 27.59 -10.08
N LYS A 28 4.18 26.86 -9.57
CA LYS A 28 3.47 27.23 -8.35
C LYS A 28 4.27 26.97 -7.08
N SER A 29 5.04 25.91 -7.05
CA SER A 29 5.79 25.54 -5.85
C SER A 29 7.16 26.18 -5.76
N GLY A 30 7.73 26.57 -6.89
CA GLY A 30 9.12 27.02 -6.94
C GLY A 30 10.13 25.89 -6.98
N VAL A 31 9.69 24.64 -6.98
CA VAL A 31 10.59 23.49 -7.11
C VAL A 31 10.87 23.27 -8.59
N PRO A 32 12.13 23.19 -9.02
CA PRO A 32 12.42 22.97 -10.44
C PRO A 32 11.78 21.72 -11.02
N GLU A 33 11.30 21.82 -12.24
CA GLU A 33 10.62 20.72 -12.91
C GLU A 33 11.45 19.44 -12.93
N ARG A 34 12.74 19.57 -13.24
CA ARG A 34 13.66 18.43 -13.25
C ARG A 34 13.77 17.76 -11.89
N THR A 35 13.76 18.57 -10.83
CA THR A 35 13.78 18.06 -9.46
C THR A 35 12.51 17.30 -9.15
N LEU A 36 11.34 17.84 -9.54
CA LEU A 36 10.05 17.16 -9.36
C LEU A 36 10.01 15.82 -10.06
N ILE A 37 10.49 15.75 -11.28
CA ILE A 37 10.51 14.50 -12.04
C ILE A 37 11.33 13.44 -11.31
N ARG A 38 12.51 13.82 -10.82
CA ARG A 38 13.38 12.90 -10.07
C ARG A 38 12.76 12.46 -8.74
N MET A 39 12.12 13.40 -8.05
CA MET A 39 11.42 13.09 -6.80
C MET A 39 10.31 12.08 -7.03
N LEU A 40 9.49 12.30 -8.06
CA LEU A 40 8.36 11.42 -8.35
C LEU A 40 8.79 10.03 -8.83
N LYS A 41 10.00 9.92 -9.38
CA LYS A 41 10.57 8.63 -9.76
C LYS A 41 11.33 7.95 -8.62
N ASN A 42 11.34 8.56 -7.45
CA ASN A 42 12.10 8.09 -6.29
C ASN A 42 13.60 7.97 -6.57
N GLU A 43 14.12 8.88 -7.40
CA GLU A 43 15.54 8.94 -7.72
C GLU A 43 16.28 9.96 -6.86
N ARG A 44 15.60 10.65 -5.99
CA ARG A 44 16.15 11.71 -5.17
C ARG A 44 15.39 11.82 -3.85
N ASP A 45 16.11 12.13 -2.77
CA ASP A 45 15.48 12.37 -1.47
C ASP A 45 14.68 13.67 -1.51
N ILE A 46 13.51 13.65 -0.92
CA ILE A 46 12.64 14.81 -0.83
C ILE A 46 13.00 15.58 0.44
N LYS A 47 13.34 16.84 0.29
CA LYS A 47 13.71 17.68 1.42
C LYS A 47 12.47 18.21 2.13
N VAL A 48 12.59 18.44 3.44
CA VAL A 48 11.49 18.98 4.24
C VAL A 48 11.00 20.31 3.69
N THR A 49 11.90 21.16 3.22
CA THR A 49 11.55 22.44 2.62
C THR A 49 10.71 22.25 1.35
N GLN A 50 11.00 21.22 0.58
CA GLN A 50 10.24 20.91 -0.63
C GLN A 50 8.85 20.37 -0.29
N ILE A 51 8.75 19.58 0.76
CA ILE A 51 7.45 19.11 1.26
C ILE A 51 6.57 20.30 1.62
N ALA A 52 7.12 21.29 2.32
CA ALA A 52 6.39 22.49 2.69
C ALA A 52 5.96 23.30 1.46
N GLN A 53 6.84 23.46 0.48
CA GLN A 53 6.54 24.18 -0.75
C GLN A 53 5.41 23.51 -1.54
N LEU A 54 5.46 22.20 -1.64
CA LEU A 54 4.43 21.43 -2.37
C LEU A 54 3.11 21.41 -1.62
N ALA A 55 3.14 21.23 -0.31
CA ALA A 55 1.94 21.24 0.51
C ALA A 55 1.19 22.56 0.39
N GLU A 56 1.92 23.68 0.32
CA GLU A 56 1.31 24.99 0.15
C GLU A 56 0.54 25.07 -1.17
N VAL A 57 1.07 24.54 -2.26
CA VAL A 57 0.39 24.51 -3.53
C VAL A 57 -0.91 23.72 -3.46
N PHE A 58 -0.89 22.61 -2.74
CA PHE A 58 -2.07 21.75 -2.59
C PHE A 58 -3.06 22.26 -1.56
N GLY A 59 -2.73 23.32 -0.83
CA GLY A 59 -3.61 23.88 0.20
C GLY A 59 -3.72 23.03 1.44
N ILE A 60 -2.71 22.22 1.74
CA ILE A 60 -2.66 21.36 2.92
C ILE A 60 -1.42 21.70 3.76
N ASN A 61 -1.42 21.24 5.00
CA ASN A 61 -0.24 21.39 5.85
C ASN A 61 0.79 20.32 5.52
N PRO A 62 2.11 20.60 5.70
CA PRO A 62 3.14 19.61 5.41
C PRO A 62 2.93 18.27 6.10
N HIS A 63 2.44 18.26 7.34
CA HIS A 63 2.21 17.00 8.06
C HIS A 63 1.11 16.17 7.42
N GLU A 64 0.15 16.80 6.75
CA GLU A 64 -0.91 16.06 6.06
C GLU A 64 -0.36 15.29 4.87
N LEU A 65 0.65 15.83 4.20
CA LEU A 65 1.31 15.13 3.11
C LEU A 65 2.06 13.91 3.63
N ILE A 66 2.68 14.04 4.80
CA ILE A 66 3.36 12.91 5.45
C ILE A 66 2.35 11.86 5.93
N GLU A 67 1.20 12.28 6.44
CA GLU A 67 0.14 11.35 6.82
C GLU A 67 -0.34 10.53 5.63
N GLU A 68 -0.48 11.16 4.47
CA GLU A 68 -0.81 10.43 3.25
C GLU A 68 0.27 9.42 2.89
N ALA A 69 1.53 9.82 3.04
CA ALA A 69 2.66 8.93 2.79
C ALA A 69 2.60 7.70 3.72
N GLU A 70 2.29 7.92 4.99
CA GLU A 70 2.16 6.83 5.95
C GLU A 70 1.02 5.88 5.58
N LYS A 71 -0.06 6.39 5.02
CA LYS A 71 -1.16 5.56 4.53
C LYS A 71 -0.73 4.67 3.36
N PHE A 72 0.12 5.18 2.47
CA PHE A 72 0.67 4.38 1.38
C PHE A 72 1.56 3.25 1.92
N ILE A 73 2.37 3.54 2.94
CA ILE A 73 3.20 2.53 3.59
C ILE A 73 2.34 1.43 4.22
N ALA A 74 1.29 1.84 4.95
CA ALA A 74 0.38 0.89 5.60
C ALA A 74 -0.34 0.01 4.56
N ARG A 75 -0.76 0.61 3.45
CA ARG A 75 -1.42 -0.13 2.37
C ARG A 75 -0.46 -1.13 1.72
N ALA A 76 0.77 -0.71 1.47
CA ALA A 76 1.78 -1.59 0.90
C ALA A 76 2.07 -2.78 1.82
N ALA A 77 2.16 -2.55 3.12
CA ALA A 77 2.37 -3.61 4.10
C ALA A 77 1.20 -4.61 4.11
N ARG A 78 -0.03 -4.10 4.02
CA ARG A 78 -1.22 -4.96 3.95
C ARG A 78 -1.24 -5.80 2.67
N ASN A 79 -0.87 -5.20 1.54
CA ASN A 79 -0.83 -5.90 0.26
C ASN A 79 0.24 -6.99 0.27
N GLU A 80 1.41 -6.72 0.84
CA GLU A 80 2.46 -7.71 1.00
C GLU A 80 2.01 -8.87 1.89
N ALA A 81 1.29 -8.58 2.97
CA ALA A 81 0.75 -9.60 3.85
C ALA A 81 -0.27 -10.47 3.13
N ARG A 82 -1.14 -9.87 2.33
CA ARG A 82 -2.13 -10.59 1.53
C ARG A 82 -1.47 -11.50 0.49
N GLU A 83 -0.42 -11.00 -0.16
CA GLU A 83 0.33 -11.78 -1.13
C GLU A 83 0.99 -12.98 -0.48
N ARG A 84 1.56 -12.80 0.72
CA ARG A 84 2.15 -13.90 1.46
C ARG A 84 1.12 -14.94 1.87
N GLU A 85 -0.04 -14.51 2.35
CA GLU A 85 -1.13 -15.41 2.70
C GLU A 85 -1.63 -16.19 1.49
N SER A 86 -1.79 -15.51 0.38
CA SER A 86 -2.21 -16.14 -0.87
C SER A 86 -1.19 -17.18 -1.32
N GLN A 87 0.10 -16.88 -1.22
CA GLN A 87 1.16 -17.79 -1.60
C GLN A 87 1.17 -19.03 -0.69
N ILE A 88 0.99 -18.85 0.60
CA ILE A 88 0.93 -19.96 1.56
C ILE A 88 -0.26 -20.85 1.24
N THR A 89 -1.41 -20.27 0.93
CA THR A 89 -2.61 -21.00 0.57
C THR A 89 -2.42 -21.80 -0.72
N ASP A 90 -1.82 -21.19 -1.74
CA ASP A 90 -1.52 -21.85 -3.00
C ASP A 90 -0.55 -23.01 -2.81
N ASP A 91 0.48 -22.82 -1.99
CA ASP A 91 1.44 -23.87 -1.68
C ASP A 91 0.77 -25.04 -0.96
N LEU A 92 -0.14 -24.76 -0.06
CA LEU A 92 -0.90 -25.78 0.66
C LEU A 92 -1.80 -26.56 -0.31
N ILE A 93 -2.49 -25.89 -1.20
CA ILE A 93 -3.34 -26.50 -2.21
C ILE A 93 -2.51 -27.42 -3.11
N ASP A 94 -1.34 -26.95 -3.53
CA ASP A 94 -0.44 -27.75 -4.35
C ASP A 94 0.01 -29.01 -3.63
N ARG A 95 0.32 -28.94 -2.35
CA ARG A 95 0.70 -30.11 -1.54
C ARG A 95 -0.44 -31.09 -1.44
N ILE A 96 -1.66 -30.63 -1.21
CA ILE A 96 -2.83 -31.47 -1.10
C ILE A 96 -3.07 -32.17 -2.44
N ALA A 97 -2.96 -31.46 -3.55
CA ALA A 97 -3.13 -32.02 -4.88
C ALA A 97 -2.05 -33.05 -5.21
N ALA A 98 -0.80 -32.84 -4.76
CA ALA A 98 0.29 -33.75 -5.02
C ALA A 98 0.23 -35.01 -4.15
N HIS A 99 -0.24 -34.88 -2.91
CA HIS A 99 -0.28 -35.98 -1.93
C HIS A 99 -1.63 -36.01 -1.20
N PRO A 100 -2.71 -36.31 -1.88
CA PRO A 100 -4.05 -36.27 -1.24
C PRO A 100 -4.18 -37.31 -0.12
N GLU A 101 -3.39 -38.38 -0.16
CA GLU A 101 -3.44 -39.40 0.89
C GLU A 101 -2.86 -38.94 2.22
N ASP A 102 -2.10 -37.85 2.25
CA ASP A 102 -1.53 -37.32 3.47
C ASP A 102 -2.54 -36.49 4.26
N TYR A 103 -3.71 -36.24 3.68
CA TYR A 103 -4.71 -35.38 4.30
C TYR A 103 -6.00 -36.18 4.55
N ASP A 104 -6.49 -36.16 5.80
CA ASP A 104 -7.65 -36.92 6.18
C ASP A 104 -8.93 -36.10 6.00
N VAL A 105 -9.67 -36.41 4.97
CA VAL A 105 -10.93 -35.74 4.66
C VAL A 105 -11.99 -36.03 5.74
N ALA A 106 -11.93 -37.19 6.35
CA ALA A 106 -12.86 -37.54 7.42
C ALA A 106 -12.65 -36.66 8.65
N ALA A 107 -11.40 -36.32 8.96
CA ALA A 107 -11.08 -35.41 10.06
C ALA A 107 -11.68 -34.02 9.80
N ASN A 108 -11.64 -33.56 8.55
CA ASN A 108 -12.22 -32.28 8.19
C ASN A 108 -13.74 -32.30 8.32
N ARG A 109 -14.39 -33.41 7.96
CA ARG A 109 -15.83 -33.55 8.14
C ARG A 109 -16.20 -33.57 9.61
N ASN A 110 -15.42 -34.25 10.42
CA ASN A 110 -15.67 -34.29 11.84
C ASN A 110 -15.53 -32.91 12.48
N SER A 111 -14.57 -32.14 12.03
CA SER A 111 -14.40 -30.77 12.51
C SER A 111 -15.60 -29.89 12.18
N ASN A 112 -16.12 -30.01 10.98
CA ASN A 112 -17.29 -29.26 10.56
C ASN A 112 -18.55 -29.68 11.32
N ALA A 113 -18.71 -30.98 11.52
CA ALA A 113 -19.84 -31.49 12.28
C ALA A 113 -19.80 -31.00 13.74
N ARG A 114 -18.60 -30.90 14.30
CA ARG A 114 -18.45 -30.41 15.66
C ARG A 114 -18.83 -28.93 15.75
N LEU A 115 -18.43 -28.13 14.78
CA LEU A 115 -18.77 -26.73 14.75
C LEU A 115 -20.28 -26.53 14.63
N GLU A 116 -20.92 -27.33 13.78
CA GLU A 116 -22.37 -27.27 13.65
C GLU A 116 -23.08 -27.66 14.93
N ALA A 117 -22.55 -28.66 15.63
CA ALA A 117 -23.13 -29.10 16.88
C ALA A 117 -22.95 -28.07 18.00
N GLU A 118 -21.88 -27.30 17.92
CA GLU A 118 -21.63 -26.28 18.90
C GLU A 118 -22.39 -24.99 18.62
N THR A 119 -22.96 -24.84 17.46
CA THR A 119 -23.76 -23.69 17.16
C THR A 119 -24.98 -23.69 18.05
N PRO A 120 -25.16 -22.72 18.88
CA PRO A 120 -26.22 -22.75 19.83
C PRO A 120 -27.47 -22.53 19.14
N ASP A 121 -28.25 -23.44 19.31
CA ASP A 121 -29.43 -23.29 18.83
C ASP A 121 -30.30 -22.72 19.66
N ASP A 122 -30.03 -22.12 20.36
CA ASP A 122 -30.71 -21.57 21.36
C ASP A 122 -31.76 -20.73 21.19
#